data_671dcd977122558ded6cae001fa8fa12
#
_entry.id   671dcd977122558ded6cae001fa8fa12
#
_cell.length_a   1.000
_cell.length_b   1.000
_cell.length_c   1.000
_cell.angle_alpha   90.00
_cell.angle_beta   90.00
_cell.angle_gamma   90.00
#
_symmetry.space_group_name_H-M   'P 1'
#
loop_
_entity.id
_entity.type
_entity.pdbx_description
1 polymer ?
#
loop_
_entity_poly.entity_id
_entity_poly.type
_entity_poly.pdbx_seq_one_letter_code
_entity_poly.pdbx_strand_id
1 'polypeptide(L)'
;MNAQEIIDYIATAPKKTPVKVYVNLTEPVDFKVAGAKVFGEGLSLTIFGNWAELEPVIAANASRITDIVIENDRRNSGVPLLDTKNIRARIEPGAIIREKVEIGDGAVIMMGAVINIGAVIGEGTMIDMGAVLGGRAIVGNRCHIGAGTVLAGVVEPASATPVTIEDDVMIGANAVVIEGVRVGKGAVIGAGAVVISDVPADAVVVGNPGRIIKMKDEKTASKTALVDALRNLD
;
A
#
# COMPACT_ATOMS: atom_id res chain seq x y z
N MET A 1 -4.60 -7.40 11.33
CA MET A 1 -3.71 -7.19 12.50
C MET A 1 -4.25 -6.08 13.39
N ASN A 2 -4.11 -6.20 14.72
CA ASN A 2 -4.39 -5.10 15.63
C ASN A 2 -3.21 -4.10 15.70
N ALA A 3 -3.41 -2.94 16.34
CA ALA A 3 -2.38 -1.89 16.36
C ALA A 3 -1.12 -2.32 17.13
N GLN A 4 -1.27 -3.04 18.25
CA GLN A 4 -0.11 -3.48 19.02
C GLN A 4 0.74 -4.48 18.24
N GLU A 5 0.11 -5.42 17.53
CA GLU A 5 0.81 -6.37 16.65
C GLU A 5 1.60 -5.65 15.55
N ILE A 6 1.06 -4.57 15.00
CA ILE A 6 1.77 -3.76 13.98
C ILE A 6 2.94 -3.00 14.60
N ILE A 7 2.73 -2.39 15.78
CA ILE A 7 3.80 -1.69 16.51
C ILE A 7 4.94 -2.65 16.81
N ASP A 8 4.63 -3.82 17.37
CA ASP A 8 5.63 -4.84 17.72
C ASP A 8 6.36 -5.35 16.47
N TYR A 9 5.62 -5.60 15.39
CA TYR A 9 6.20 -6.01 14.11
C TYR A 9 7.18 -4.95 13.58
N ILE A 10 6.80 -3.68 13.54
CA ILE A 10 7.65 -2.58 13.07
C ILE A 10 8.87 -2.39 14.00
N ALA A 11 8.67 -2.49 15.30
CA ALA A 11 9.74 -2.30 16.30
C ALA A 11 10.81 -3.40 16.20
N THR A 12 10.39 -4.65 16.04
CA THR A 12 11.29 -5.82 16.05
C THR A 12 11.82 -6.19 14.67
N ALA A 13 11.18 -5.75 13.59
CA ALA A 13 11.61 -6.05 12.22
C ALA A 13 13.05 -5.57 11.97
N PRO A 14 13.94 -6.43 11.42
CA PRO A 14 15.31 -6.05 11.10
C PRO A 14 15.31 -4.88 10.08
N LYS A 15 15.98 -3.79 10.45
CA LYS A 15 16.13 -2.63 9.55
C LYS A 15 17.21 -2.95 8.52
N LYS A 16 16.84 -2.94 7.25
CA LYS A 16 17.72 -3.30 6.12
C LYS A 16 17.77 -2.19 5.08
N THR A 17 18.90 -2.13 4.40
CA THR A 17 19.12 -1.34 3.18
C THR A 17 19.46 -2.32 2.06
N PRO A 18 18.46 -2.95 1.42
CA PRO A 18 18.71 -3.85 0.33
C PRO A 18 19.35 -3.13 -0.84
N VAL A 19 20.36 -3.77 -1.44
CA VAL A 19 21.02 -3.27 -2.63
C VAL A 19 21.08 -4.35 -3.70
N LYS A 20 21.15 -3.91 -4.95
CA LYS A 20 21.52 -4.71 -6.10
C LYS A 20 22.81 -4.12 -6.66
N VAL A 21 23.84 -4.95 -6.73
CA VAL A 21 25.18 -4.56 -7.17
C VAL A 21 25.49 -5.27 -8.48
N TYR A 22 25.86 -4.49 -9.48
CA TYR A 22 26.48 -4.98 -10.71
C TYR A 22 27.95 -4.63 -10.63
N VAL A 23 28.82 -5.62 -10.77
CA VAL A 23 30.26 -5.41 -10.61
C VAL A 23 31.04 -6.17 -11.66
N ASN A 24 32.05 -5.49 -12.23
CA ASN A 24 33.08 -6.06 -13.05
C ASN A 24 34.42 -6.04 -12.27
N LEU A 25 35.19 -7.12 -12.38
CA LEU A 25 36.37 -7.38 -11.58
C LEU A 25 37.60 -7.61 -12.48
N THR A 26 38.81 -7.38 -11.96
CA THR A 26 40.09 -7.76 -12.59
C THR A 26 40.47 -9.21 -12.24
N GLU A 27 40.03 -9.69 -11.07
CA GLU A 27 40.26 -11.06 -10.58
C GLU A 27 39.10 -11.50 -9.69
N PRO A 28 38.90 -12.81 -9.51
CA PRO A 28 37.77 -13.29 -8.70
C PRO A 28 37.76 -12.77 -7.26
N VAL A 29 36.58 -12.34 -6.79
CA VAL A 29 36.34 -11.91 -5.42
C VAL A 29 35.17 -12.72 -4.87
N ASP A 30 35.28 -13.19 -3.64
CA ASP A 30 34.20 -13.91 -2.96
C ASP A 30 33.25 -12.92 -2.26
N PHE A 31 32.05 -12.76 -2.81
CA PHE A 31 30.97 -11.96 -2.23
C PHE A 31 29.97 -12.79 -1.41
N LYS A 32 30.35 -13.99 -0.95
CA LYS A 32 29.52 -14.83 -0.09
C LYS A 32 29.44 -14.26 1.32
N VAL A 33 28.57 -13.30 1.53
CA VAL A 33 28.23 -12.76 2.85
C VAL A 33 26.85 -13.25 3.26
N ALA A 34 26.55 -13.19 4.57
CA ALA A 34 25.28 -13.67 5.10
C ALA A 34 24.08 -12.99 4.40
N GLY A 35 23.18 -13.80 3.84
CA GLY A 35 21.97 -13.33 3.17
C GLY A 35 22.17 -12.74 1.77
N ALA A 36 23.38 -12.68 1.23
CA ALA A 36 23.60 -12.27 -0.14
C ALA A 36 23.34 -13.41 -1.13
N LYS A 37 22.87 -13.02 -2.33
CA LYS A 37 22.75 -13.90 -3.50
C LYS A 37 23.62 -13.37 -4.61
N VAL A 38 24.50 -14.21 -5.13
CA VAL A 38 25.44 -13.89 -6.21
C VAL A 38 25.02 -14.62 -7.46
N PHE A 39 24.90 -13.91 -8.56
CA PHE A 39 24.60 -14.44 -9.90
C PHE A 39 25.70 -14.04 -10.87
N GLY A 40 25.98 -14.89 -11.82
CA GLY A 40 27.04 -14.72 -12.83
C GLY A 40 28.23 -15.62 -12.54
N GLU A 41 29.15 -15.64 -13.50
CA GLU A 41 30.39 -16.42 -13.45
C GLU A 41 31.58 -15.54 -13.85
N GLY A 42 32.78 -15.91 -13.37
CA GLY A 42 34.03 -15.22 -13.71
C GLY A 42 34.12 -13.83 -13.07
N LEU A 43 34.28 -12.81 -13.90
CA LEU A 43 34.62 -11.45 -13.45
C LEU A 43 33.44 -10.45 -13.52
N SER A 44 32.25 -10.88 -13.95
CA SER A 44 31.05 -10.04 -14.02
C SER A 44 29.96 -10.66 -13.19
N LEU A 45 29.56 -9.98 -12.12
CA LEU A 45 28.60 -10.51 -11.14
C LEU A 45 27.44 -9.55 -10.91
N THR A 46 26.28 -10.12 -10.60
CA THR A 46 25.13 -9.39 -10.04
C THR A 46 24.86 -9.92 -8.64
N ILE A 47 24.81 -9.03 -7.65
CA ILE A 47 24.74 -9.38 -6.24
C ILE A 47 23.51 -8.71 -5.63
N PHE A 48 22.69 -9.46 -4.90
CA PHE A 48 21.59 -8.95 -4.09
C PHE A 48 21.92 -9.17 -2.62
N GLY A 49 21.85 -8.14 -1.80
CA GLY A 49 22.16 -8.26 -0.38
C GLY A 49 21.79 -7.01 0.42
N ASN A 50 22.15 -7.01 1.69
CA ASN A 50 22.00 -5.82 2.51
C ASN A 50 23.32 -5.02 2.48
N TRP A 51 23.19 -3.70 2.41
CA TRP A 51 24.35 -2.80 2.29
C TRP A 51 25.37 -2.97 3.42
N ALA A 52 24.89 -3.14 4.65
CA ALA A 52 25.77 -3.29 5.81
C ALA A 52 26.73 -4.50 5.72
N GLU A 53 26.32 -5.57 5.02
CA GLU A 53 27.16 -6.77 4.80
C GLU A 53 28.01 -6.65 3.54
N LEU A 54 27.52 -5.97 2.51
CA LEU A 54 28.22 -5.87 1.21
C LEU A 54 29.26 -4.74 1.15
N GLU A 55 28.97 -3.59 1.77
CA GLU A 55 29.89 -2.45 1.78
C GLU A 55 31.31 -2.81 2.21
N PRO A 56 31.55 -3.51 3.34
CA PRO A 56 32.89 -3.85 3.77
C PRO A 56 33.65 -4.72 2.77
N VAL A 57 32.95 -5.65 2.09
CA VAL A 57 33.56 -6.52 1.08
C VAL A 57 33.91 -5.72 -0.18
N ILE A 58 33.03 -4.83 -0.63
CA ILE A 58 33.28 -3.93 -1.76
C ILE A 58 34.47 -3.03 -1.46
N ALA A 59 34.50 -2.41 -0.28
CA ALA A 59 35.59 -1.52 0.13
C ALA A 59 36.95 -2.26 0.23
N ALA A 60 36.97 -3.46 0.80
CA ALA A 60 38.16 -4.27 0.93
C ALA A 60 38.73 -4.74 -0.43
N ASN A 61 37.91 -4.78 -1.47
CA ASN A 61 38.29 -5.24 -2.80
C ASN A 61 38.27 -4.13 -3.87
N ALA A 62 38.26 -2.87 -3.46
CA ALA A 62 38.15 -1.72 -4.38
C ALA A 62 39.17 -1.74 -5.52
N SER A 63 40.42 -2.18 -5.26
CA SER A 63 41.48 -2.27 -6.27
C SER A 63 41.23 -3.36 -7.33
N ARG A 64 40.34 -4.30 -7.07
CA ARG A 64 39.95 -5.40 -7.96
C ARG A 64 38.70 -5.07 -8.78
N ILE A 65 38.00 -3.99 -8.46
CA ILE A 65 36.80 -3.55 -9.14
C ILE A 65 37.14 -2.63 -10.28
N THR A 66 36.78 -3.00 -11.51
CA THR A 66 36.95 -2.15 -12.70
C THR A 66 35.76 -1.27 -12.97
N ASP A 67 34.54 -1.75 -12.59
CA ASP A 67 33.32 -1.00 -12.76
C ASP A 67 32.27 -1.52 -11.76
N ILE A 68 31.42 -0.62 -11.23
CA ILE A 68 30.40 -0.97 -10.27
C ILE A 68 29.19 -0.03 -10.36
N VAL A 69 27.99 -0.61 -10.37
CA VAL A 69 26.72 0.11 -10.22
C VAL A 69 25.96 -0.47 -9.02
N ILE A 70 25.50 0.39 -8.14
CA ILE A 70 24.75 0.00 -6.94
C ILE A 70 23.39 0.68 -6.98
N GLU A 71 22.33 -0.13 -6.98
CA GLU A 71 20.94 0.32 -6.94
C GLU A 71 20.35 0.01 -5.56
N ASN A 72 19.57 0.95 -5.02
CA ASN A 72 18.75 0.72 -3.84
C ASN A 72 17.43 1.52 -3.93
N ASP A 73 16.38 1.01 -3.32
CA ASP A 73 15.05 1.63 -3.31
C ASP A 73 14.61 2.09 -1.92
N ARG A 74 15.33 1.70 -0.87
CA ARG A 74 15.02 2.02 0.53
C ARG A 74 16.23 1.94 1.42
N ARG A 75 16.15 2.63 2.56
CA ARG A 75 17.18 2.63 3.59
C ARG A 75 16.56 2.37 4.97
N ASN A 76 17.20 1.50 5.77
CA ASN A 76 16.79 1.16 7.14
C ASN A 76 15.29 0.83 7.26
N SER A 77 14.73 0.14 6.26
CA SER A 77 13.33 -0.27 6.27
C SER A 77 13.18 -1.67 6.84
N GLY A 78 12.27 -1.83 7.81
CA GLY A 78 11.92 -3.13 8.39
C GLY A 78 10.62 -3.71 7.84
N VAL A 79 9.86 -2.96 7.04
CA VAL A 79 8.60 -3.43 6.45
C VAL A 79 8.73 -3.44 4.94
N PRO A 80 8.80 -4.62 4.31
CA PRO A 80 8.87 -4.74 2.86
C PRO A 80 7.53 -4.38 2.19
N LEU A 81 7.55 -4.33 0.88
CA LEU A 81 6.33 -4.30 0.08
C LEU A 81 5.67 -5.68 0.07
N LEU A 82 4.36 -5.69 -0.15
CA LEU A 82 3.56 -6.91 -0.28
C LEU A 82 4.01 -7.69 -1.53
N ASP A 83 4.16 -9.01 -1.38
CA ASP A 83 4.33 -9.89 -2.54
C ASP A 83 2.99 -10.08 -3.24
N THR A 84 2.82 -9.45 -4.39
CA THR A 84 1.55 -9.39 -5.12
C THR A 84 1.37 -10.50 -6.16
N LYS A 85 2.38 -11.35 -6.39
CA LYS A 85 2.39 -12.33 -7.51
C LYS A 85 1.24 -13.33 -7.51
N ASN A 86 0.69 -13.66 -6.33
CA ASN A 86 -0.36 -14.66 -6.17
C ASN A 86 -1.68 -14.09 -5.65
N ILE A 87 -1.85 -12.76 -5.69
CA ILE A 87 -3.08 -12.09 -5.26
C ILE A 87 -4.04 -12.05 -6.44
N ARG A 88 -5.29 -12.49 -6.23
CA ARG A 88 -6.34 -12.49 -7.24
C ARG A 88 -7.00 -11.12 -7.37
N ALA A 89 -6.19 -10.11 -7.67
CA ALA A 89 -6.62 -8.73 -7.85
C ALA A 89 -5.86 -8.10 -9.03
N ARG A 90 -6.41 -7.03 -9.60
CA ARG A 90 -5.70 -6.20 -10.57
C ARG A 90 -4.95 -5.11 -9.83
N ILE A 91 -3.64 -5.14 -9.90
CA ILE A 91 -2.75 -4.17 -9.24
C ILE A 91 -1.92 -3.48 -10.32
N GLU A 92 -2.18 -2.19 -10.50
CA GLU A 92 -1.54 -1.41 -11.56
C GLU A 92 -0.11 -0.98 -11.18
N PRO A 93 0.76 -0.73 -12.16
CA PRO A 93 2.12 -0.27 -11.91
C PRO A 93 2.16 1.01 -11.08
N GLY A 94 3.12 1.10 -10.15
CA GLY A 94 3.30 2.27 -9.30
C GLY A 94 2.41 2.30 -8.05
N ALA A 95 1.57 1.32 -7.83
CA ALA A 95 0.92 1.13 -6.53
C ALA A 95 1.95 0.72 -5.47
N ILE A 96 1.94 1.38 -4.32
CA ILE A 96 2.85 1.10 -3.19
C ILE A 96 2.04 0.45 -2.07
N ILE A 97 2.23 -0.84 -1.89
CA ILE A 97 1.46 -1.64 -0.93
C ILE A 97 2.44 -2.26 0.06
N ARG A 98 2.29 -1.96 1.35
CA ARG A 98 3.16 -2.54 2.38
C ARG A 98 2.75 -3.96 2.75
N GLU A 99 3.69 -4.73 3.25
CA GLU A 99 3.44 -6.08 3.79
C GLU A 99 2.32 -6.05 4.86
N LYS A 100 1.62 -7.17 5.04
CA LYS A 100 0.46 -7.32 5.94
C LYS A 100 -0.78 -6.50 5.53
N VAL A 101 -0.88 -6.06 4.29
CA VAL A 101 -2.13 -5.60 3.70
C VAL A 101 -2.91 -6.82 3.20
N GLU A 102 -4.21 -6.83 3.43
CA GLU A 102 -5.12 -7.87 2.95
C GLU A 102 -5.93 -7.32 1.77
N ILE A 103 -5.96 -8.06 0.66
CA ILE A 103 -6.66 -7.64 -0.57
C ILE A 103 -7.58 -8.78 -0.99
N GLY A 104 -8.88 -8.50 -1.07
CA GLY A 104 -9.90 -9.44 -1.50
C GLY A 104 -9.88 -9.71 -3.00
N ASP A 105 -10.48 -10.82 -3.40
CA ASP A 105 -10.57 -11.28 -4.79
C ASP A 105 -11.28 -10.23 -5.67
N GLY A 106 -10.81 -10.05 -6.89
CA GLY A 106 -11.40 -9.11 -7.83
C GLY A 106 -11.23 -7.63 -7.46
N ALA A 107 -10.46 -7.31 -6.42
CA ALA A 107 -10.13 -5.92 -6.11
C ALA A 107 -9.28 -5.29 -7.23
N VAL A 108 -9.36 -3.97 -7.33
CA VAL A 108 -8.59 -3.18 -8.31
C VAL A 108 -7.83 -2.09 -7.57
N ILE A 109 -6.51 -2.13 -7.66
CA ILE A 109 -5.63 -1.12 -7.08
C ILE A 109 -4.98 -0.36 -8.22
N MET A 110 -5.33 0.92 -8.36
CA MET A 110 -4.86 1.76 -9.46
C MET A 110 -3.48 2.34 -9.19
N MET A 111 -2.87 2.88 -10.26
CA MET A 111 -1.52 3.44 -10.20
C MET A 111 -1.39 4.56 -9.15
N GLY A 112 -0.28 4.57 -8.44
CA GLY A 112 0.04 5.58 -7.44
C GLY A 112 -0.75 5.46 -6.12
N ALA A 113 -1.62 4.45 -5.96
CA ALA A 113 -2.24 4.18 -4.66
C ALA A 113 -1.19 3.81 -3.61
N VAL A 114 -1.32 4.34 -2.40
CA VAL A 114 -0.40 4.07 -1.28
C VAL A 114 -1.18 3.42 -0.14
N ILE A 115 -0.85 2.17 0.15
CA ILE A 115 -1.60 1.36 1.12
C ILE A 115 -0.66 0.91 2.23
N ASN A 116 -0.92 1.38 3.44
CA ASN A 116 -0.07 1.14 4.58
C ASN A 116 -0.41 -0.18 5.29
N ILE A 117 0.53 -0.66 6.11
CA ILE A 117 0.48 -1.92 6.85
C ILE A 117 -0.84 -2.10 7.61
N GLY A 118 -1.39 -3.31 7.57
CA GLY A 118 -2.59 -3.70 8.29
C GLY A 118 -3.90 -3.18 7.70
N ALA A 119 -3.87 -2.49 6.56
CA ALA A 119 -5.09 -2.14 5.84
C ALA A 119 -5.76 -3.39 5.25
N VAL A 120 -7.08 -3.36 5.18
CA VAL A 120 -7.92 -4.44 4.63
C VAL A 120 -8.79 -3.88 3.51
N ILE A 121 -8.78 -4.53 2.37
CA ILE A 121 -9.56 -4.16 1.18
C ILE A 121 -10.44 -5.34 0.80
N GLY A 122 -11.74 -5.13 0.77
CA GLY A 122 -12.73 -6.15 0.47
C GLY A 122 -12.79 -6.53 -1.00
N GLU A 123 -13.51 -7.64 -1.25
CA GLU A 123 -13.71 -8.22 -2.57
C GLU A 123 -14.36 -7.21 -3.55
N GLY A 124 -13.90 -7.18 -4.79
CA GLY A 124 -14.45 -6.32 -5.84
C GLY A 124 -14.32 -4.82 -5.59
N THR A 125 -13.55 -4.39 -4.59
CA THR A 125 -13.34 -2.98 -4.25
C THR A 125 -12.29 -2.35 -5.15
N MET A 126 -12.53 -1.12 -5.58
CA MET A 126 -11.57 -0.31 -6.34
C MET A 126 -10.95 0.76 -5.43
N ILE A 127 -9.63 0.78 -5.40
CA ILE A 127 -8.82 1.87 -4.83
C ILE A 127 -8.23 2.63 -6.01
N ASP A 128 -8.74 3.83 -6.26
CA ASP A 128 -8.42 4.59 -7.46
C ASP A 128 -7.07 5.33 -7.35
N MET A 129 -6.67 5.99 -8.44
CA MET A 129 -5.34 6.59 -8.61
C MET A 129 -4.94 7.52 -7.46
N GLY A 130 -3.76 7.28 -6.91
CA GLY A 130 -3.21 8.17 -5.87
C GLY A 130 -3.96 8.18 -4.55
N ALA A 131 -4.94 7.29 -4.33
CA ALA A 131 -5.61 7.18 -3.04
C ALA A 131 -4.65 6.68 -1.95
N VAL A 132 -4.81 7.17 -0.73
CA VAL A 132 -3.97 6.83 0.41
C VAL A 132 -4.81 6.14 1.48
N LEU A 133 -4.47 4.89 1.77
CA LEU A 133 -5.02 4.15 2.89
C LEU A 133 -3.99 4.09 4.01
N GLY A 134 -4.27 4.78 5.10
CA GLY A 134 -3.44 4.76 6.29
C GLY A 134 -3.41 3.41 6.98
N GLY A 135 -2.53 3.24 7.95
CA GLY A 135 -2.39 1.98 8.68
C GLY A 135 -3.72 1.52 9.29
N ARG A 136 -4.06 0.25 9.10
CA ARG A 136 -5.30 -0.38 9.59
C ARG A 136 -6.61 0.11 8.97
N ALA A 137 -6.60 0.98 7.97
CA ALA A 137 -7.84 1.37 7.30
C ALA A 137 -8.58 0.14 6.77
N ILE A 138 -9.88 0.06 7.00
CA ILE A 138 -10.73 -1.06 6.61
C ILE A 138 -11.71 -0.57 5.54
N VAL A 139 -11.70 -1.25 4.39
CA VAL A 139 -12.63 -1.01 3.30
C VAL A 139 -13.37 -2.30 3.00
N GLY A 140 -14.69 -2.27 3.04
CA GLY A 140 -15.58 -3.38 2.75
C GLY A 140 -15.57 -3.80 1.28
N ASN A 141 -16.52 -4.65 0.93
CA ASN A 141 -16.65 -5.21 -0.40
C ASN A 141 -17.35 -4.22 -1.35
N ARG A 142 -17.05 -4.32 -2.65
CA ARG A 142 -17.71 -3.58 -3.73
C ARG A 142 -17.74 -2.07 -3.49
N CYS A 143 -16.70 -1.54 -2.87
CA CYS A 143 -16.53 -0.10 -2.69
C CYS A 143 -15.82 0.53 -3.89
N HIS A 144 -15.97 1.85 -4.01
CA HIS A 144 -15.13 2.66 -4.89
C HIS A 144 -14.53 3.80 -4.08
N ILE A 145 -13.21 3.76 -3.90
CA ILE A 145 -12.44 4.80 -3.22
C ILE A 145 -11.80 5.67 -4.30
N GLY A 146 -12.40 6.85 -4.54
CA GLY A 146 -12.05 7.74 -5.65
C GLY A 146 -10.61 8.27 -5.60
N ALA A 147 -10.14 8.75 -6.74
CA ALA A 147 -8.77 9.21 -6.92
C ALA A 147 -8.36 10.28 -5.87
N GLY A 148 -7.16 10.13 -5.32
CA GLY A 148 -6.63 11.06 -4.33
C GLY A 148 -7.33 11.05 -2.96
N THR A 149 -8.28 10.14 -2.73
CA THR A 149 -8.95 10.00 -1.42
C THR A 149 -7.95 9.61 -0.34
N VAL A 150 -8.11 10.19 0.86
CA VAL A 150 -7.33 9.81 2.04
C VAL A 150 -8.25 9.17 3.08
N LEU A 151 -8.00 7.90 3.38
CA LEU A 151 -8.54 7.22 4.55
C LEU A 151 -7.47 7.28 5.63
N ALA A 152 -7.68 8.10 6.66
CA ALA A 152 -6.67 8.35 7.68
C ALA A 152 -6.35 7.06 8.44
N GLY A 153 -5.07 6.79 8.59
CA GLY A 153 -4.61 5.63 9.33
C GLY A 153 -4.38 5.95 10.79
N VAL A 154 -4.51 4.93 11.62
CA VAL A 154 -4.12 5.02 13.01
C VAL A 154 -3.41 3.74 13.45
N VAL A 155 -2.17 3.92 13.87
CA VAL A 155 -1.37 2.88 14.52
C VAL A 155 -1.04 3.34 15.94
N GLU A 156 -0.91 4.64 16.14
CA GLU A 156 -0.55 5.28 17.40
C GLU A 156 -1.58 6.38 17.75
N PRO A 157 -2.24 6.27 18.93
CA PRO A 157 -2.09 5.24 19.94
C PRO A 157 -2.77 3.90 19.54
N ALA A 158 -2.28 2.79 20.10
CA ALA A 158 -2.80 1.44 19.79
C ALA A 158 -4.30 1.27 20.11
N SER A 159 -4.82 2.06 21.03
CA SER A 159 -6.25 2.07 21.42
C SER A 159 -7.16 2.77 20.42
N ALA A 160 -6.62 3.54 19.47
CA ALA A 160 -7.44 4.29 18.54
C ALA A 160 -8.14 3.36 17.50
N THR A 161 -9.37 3.71 17.15
CA THR A 161 -10.18 2.97 16.18
C THR A 161 -9.75 3.33 14.76
N PRO A 162 -9.57 2.36 13.85
CA PRO A 162 -9.29 2.66 12.46
C PRO A 162 -10.51 3.21 11.74
N VAL A 163 -10.28 3.94 10.65
CA VAL A 163 -11.33 4.26 9.68
C VAL A 163 -11.94 2.96 9.16
N THR A 164 -13.27 2.94 9.07
CA THR A 164 -14.02 1.78 8.57
C THR A 164 -15.02 2.22 7.50
N ILE A 165 -14.83 1.74 6.29
CA ILE A 165 -15.75 1.92 5.17
C ILE A 165 -16.49 0.60 4.98
N GLU A 166 -17.81 0.61 5.11
CA GLU A 166 -18.65 -0.59 4.92
C GLU A 166 -18.82 -0.91 3.43
N ASP A 167 -19.57 -2.00 3.15
CA ASP A 167 -19.79 -2.46 1.77
C ASP A 167 -20.57 -1.44 0.92
N ASP A 168 -20.39 -1.52 -0.40
CA ASP A 168 -21.13 -0.76 -1.41
C ASP A 168 -21.00 0.78 -1.28
N VAL A 169 -19.98 1.27 -0.57
CA VAL A 169 -19.72 2.70 -0.39
C VAL A 169 -19.00 3.28 -1.61
N MET A 170 -19.45 4.47 -2.03
CA MET A 170 -18.80 5.28 -3.06
C MET A 170 -18.18 6.52 -2.41
N ILE A 171 -16.87 6.69 -2.53
CA ILE A 171 -16.15 7.90 -2.10
C ILE A 171 -15.62 8.64 -3.33
N GLY A 172 -16.03 9.90 -3.47
CA GLY A 172 -15.60 10.78 -4.55
C GLY A 172 -14.14 11.23 -4.40
N ALA A 173 -13.55 11.63 -5.52
CA ALA A 173 -12.14 12.03 -5.57
C ALA A 173 -11.76 13.10 -4.53
N ASN A 174 -10.54 13.00 -4.01
CA ASN A 174 -9.95 13.93 -3.02
C ASN A 174 -10.77 14.09 -1.72
N ALA A 175 -11.65 13.16 -1.39
CA ALA A 175 -12.31 13.18 -0.09
C ALA A 175 -11.33 12.71 1.00
N VAL A 176 -11.55 13.16 2.22
CA VAL A 176 -10.78 12.76 3.40
C VAL A 176 -11.73 12.19 4.43
N VAL A 177 -11.44 11.00 4.94
CA VAL A 177 -12.15 10.40 6.09
C VAL A 177 -11.15 10.26 7.22
N ILE A 178 -11.41 10.93 8.36
CA ILE A 178 -10.49 10.91 9.49
C ILE A 178 -10.55 9.58 10.25
N GLU A 179 -9.54 9.32 11.08
CA GLU A 179 -9.47 8.14 11.94
C GLU A 179 -10.71 8.01 12.85
N GLY A 180 -11.09 6.78 13.17
CA GLY A 180 -12.24 6.46 14.03
C GLY A 180 -13.59 6.57 13.36
N VAL A 181 -13.69 7.20 12.20
CA VAL A 181 -14.95 7.36 11.47
C VAL A 181 -15.38 6.05 10.81
N ARG A 182 -16.68 5.75 10.94
CA ARG A 182 -17.37 4.67 10.23
C ARG A 182 -18.28 5.25 9.16
N VAL A 183 -18.09 4.82 7.92
CA VAL A 183 -18.97 5.15 6.79
C VAL A 183 -19.87 3.95 6.53
N GLY A 184 -21.16 4.11 6.76
CA GLY A 184 -22.17 3.04 6.68
C GLY A 184 -22.40 2.56 5.25
N LYS A 185 -22.89 1.34 5.15
CA LYS A 185 -23.14 0.62 3.89
C LYS A 185 -23.90 1.48 2.87
N GLY A 186 -23.47 1.43 1.63
CA GLY A 186 -24.12 2.12 0.52
C GLY A 186 -24.03 3.64 0.53
N ALA A 187 -23.38 4.25 1.53
CA ALA A 187 -23.23 5.70 1.62
C ALA A 187 -22.43 6.26 0.43
N VAL A 188 -22.65 7.53 0.15
CA VAL A 188 -21.96 8.27 -0.92
C VAL A 188 -21.28 9.50 -0.32
N ILE A 189 -19.98 9.56 -0.43
CA ILE A 189 -19.19 10.72 -0.04
C ILE A 189 -18.84 11.51 -1.29
N GLY A 190 -19.24 12.78 -1.33
CA GLY A 190 -18.95 13.66 -2.47
C GLY A 190 -17.48 14.01 -2.57
N ALA A 191 -17.03 14.33 -3.79
CA ALA A 191 -15.65 14.74 -4.04
C ALA A 191 -15.23 15.93 -3.16
N GLY A 192 -14.00 15.88 -2.62
CA GLY A 192 -13.44 16.93 -1.76
C GLY A 192 -14.09 17.05 -0.37
N ALA A 193 -14.98 16.15 0.02
CA ALA A 193 -15.58 16.18 1.35
C ALA A 193 -14.56 15.78 2.43
N VAL A 194 -14.65 16.42 3.60
CA VAL A 194 -13.87 16.06 4.80
C VAL A 194 -14.81 15.51 5.85
N VAL A 195 -14.83 14.19 5.99
CA VAL A 195 -15.72 13.45 6.89
C VAL A 195 -15.09 13.31 8.26
N ILE A 196 -15.71 13.93 9.25
CA ILE A 196 -15.20 14.05 10.63
C ILE A 196 -16.08 13.34 11.66
N SER A 197 -17.14 12.68 11.24
CA SER A 197 -18.05 11.92 12.09
C SER A 197 -18.69 10.77 11.31
N ASP A 198 -19.23 9.80 12.03
CA ASP A 198 -19.88 8.64 11.44
C ASP A 198 -20.96 9.01 10.44
N VAL A 199 -21.03 8.24 9.37
CA VAL A 199 -21.99 8.41 8.28
C VAL A 199 -22.97 7.24 8.30
N PRO A 200 -24.28 7.48 8.43
CA PRO A 200 -25.28 6.42 8.34
C PRO A 200 -25.27 5.72 6.97
N ALA A 201 -25.79 4.48 6.96
CA ALA A 201 -26.01 3.76 5.71
C ALA A 201 -26.84 4.58 4.73
N ASP A 202 -26.51 4.50 3.42
CA ASP A 202 -27.20 5.20 2.33
C ASP A 202 -27.27 6.74 2.45
N ALA A 203 -26.51 7.35 3.35
CA ALA A 203 -26.44 8.81 3.42
C ALA A 203 -25.54 9.37 2.32
N VAL A 204 -25.89 10.56 1.86
CA VAL A 204 -25.06 11.36 0.91
C VAL A 204 -24.44 12.52 1.68
N VAL A 205 -23.10 12.54 1.73
CA VAL A 205 -22.30 13.54 2.46
C VAL A 205 -21.50 14.37 1.50
N VAL A 206 -21.47 15.70 1.71
CA VAL A 206 -20.66 16.63 0.90
C VAL A 206 -20.06 17.73 1.78
N GLY A 207 -19.03 18.39 1.28
CA GLY A 207 -18.46 19.62 1.84
C GLY A 207 -17.35 19.41 2.86
N ASN A 208 -16.80 20.53 3.34
CA ASN A 208 -15.78 20.60 4.38
C ASN A 208 -16.21 21.62 5.46
N PRO A 209 -16.56 21.20 6.67
CA PRO A 209 -16.70 19.80 7.10
C PRO A 209 -17.88 19.09 6.42
N GLY A 210 -17.77 17.77 6.25
CA GLY A 210 -18.78 16.94 5.61
C GLY A 210 -20.15 17.04 6.31
N ARG A 211 -21.23 17.17 5.53
CA ARG A 211 -22.62 17.22 6.05
C ARG A 211 -23.48 16.29 5.22
N ILE A 212 -24.38 15.57 5.90
CA ILE A 212 -25.43 14.80 5.24
C ILE A 212 -26.40 15.77 4.59
N ILE A 213 -26.59 15.66 3.28
CA ILE A 213 -27.50 16.51 2.52
C ILE A 213 -28.79 15.79 2.12
N LYS A 214 -28.77 14.48 2.06
CA LYS A 214 -29.92 13.63 1.77
C LYS A 214 -29.60 12.16 2.01
N MET A 215 -30.62 11.32 1.94
CA MET A 215 -30.44 9.88 1.74
C MET A 215 -30.33 9.55 0.25
N LYS A 216 -29.71 8.42 -0.06
CA LYS A 216 -29.51 7.94 -1.43
C LYS A 216 -30.86 7.68 -2.10
N ASP A 217 -31.13 8.34 -3.18
CA ASP A 217 -32.29 8.15 -4.04
C ASP A 217 -31.92 7.38 -5.32
N GLU A 218 -32.91 6.99 -6.13
CA GLU A 218 -32.68 6.25 -7.38
C GLU A 218 -31.72 6.99 -8.34
N LYS A 219 -31.82 8.32 -8.40
CA LYS A 219 -30.95 9.14 -9.22
C LYS A 219 -29.51 9.09 -8.75
N THR A 220 -29.29 9.09 -7.44
CA THR A 220 -27.95 8.96 -6.85
C THR A 220 -27.43 7.54 -7.07
N ALA A 221 -28.26 6.52 -6.83
CA ALA A 221 -27.89 5.12 -7.03
C ALA A 221 -27.45 4.84 -8.50
N SER A 222 -28.19 5.35 -9.48
CA SER A 222 -27.83 5.18 -10.90
C SER A 222 -26.51 5.88 -11.26
N LYS A 223 -26.21 7.02 -10.64
CA LYS A 223 -24.96 7.78 -10.89
C LYS A 223 -23.73 7.23 -10.15
N THR A 224 -23.94 6.41 -9.14
CA THR A 224 -22.88 5.81 -8.33
C THR A 224 -22.81 4.28 -8.48
N ALA A 225 -23.52 3.74 -9.47
CA ALA A 225 -23.49 2.31 -9.79
C ALA A 225 -22.07 1.90 -10.22
N LEU A 226 -21.63 0.77 -9.70
CA LEU A 226 -20.36 0.18 -10.10
C LEU A 226 -20.48 -0.46 -11.47
N VAL A 227 -19.39 -0.47 -12.22
CA VAL A 227 -19.27 -1.15 -13.51
C VAL A 227 -18.43 -2.40 -13.30
N ASP A 228 -19.08 -3.56 -13.23
CA ASP A 228 -18.42 -4.83 -12.92
C ASP A 228 -17.32 -5.20 -13.93
N ALA A 229 -17.50 -4.82 -15.19
CA ALA A 229 -16.49 -5.06 -16.23
C ALA A 229 -15.11 -4.46 -15.92
N LEU A 230 -15.02 -3.43 -15.07
CA LEU A 230 -13.74 -2.86 -14.64
C LEU A 230 -13.03 -3.71 -13.57
N ARG A 231 -13.70 -4.73 -13.03
CA ARG A 231 -13.24 -5.61 -11.96
C ARG A 231 -12.96 -7.03 -12.43
N ASN A 232 -13.30 -7.34 -13.67
CA ASN A 232 -12.98 -8.63 -14.27
C ASN A 232 -11.47 -8.78 -14.42
N LEU A 233 -10.97 -9.94 -14.03
CA LEU A 233 -9.54 -10.30 -14.09
C LEU A 233 -9.21 -11.12 -15.35
N ASP A 234 -10.25 -11.56 -16.07
CA ASP A 234 -10.15 -12.39 -17.27
C ASP A 234 -10.37 -11.56 -18.53
#